data_d20ad6393b8845fdf4e7edc42af2f858
#
_entry.id   d20ad6393b8845fdf4e7edc42af2f858
#
_cell.length_a   1.000
_cell.length_b   1.000
_cell.length_c   1.000
_cell.angle_alpha   90.00
_cell.angle_beta   90.00
_cell.angle_gamma   90.00
#
_symmetry.space_group_name_H-M   'P 1'
#
loop_
_entity.id
_entity.type
_entity.pdbx_description
1 polymer ?
#
loop_
_entity_poly.entity_id
_entity_poly.type
_entity_poly.pdbx_seq_one_letter_code
_entity_poly.pdbx_strand_id
1 'polypeptide(L)'
;MAASRSRFARARFAGALACGLALLSPVLAAKDAPPAPTLKDLAKRKVEIRKEEAVESNAGRAMENYRRFLELQKTDPAQRAEALRRLGDLSLESGELERLESEVTRVDLGGAEAIKLYTSLLQAHPDYPRNDQVLYQLARAYETTGQPEKALATLDEIVRRYPGTREIGEVQFRRGEILFSAMRYREAEQAYAIVVRQGASSSFYQQSLYKQ
;
A
#
# COMPACT_ATOMS: atom_id res chain seq x y z
N MET A 1 1.46 52.74 22.34
CA MET A 1 2.76 53.43 22.20
C MET A 1 3.66 52.55 21.37
N ALA A 2 3.98 53.11 20.33
CA ALA A 2 5.15 53.22 19.47
C ALA A 2 5.42 52.02 18.55
N ALA A 3 5.09 52.26 17.35
CA ALA A 3 5.48 51.87 16.04
C ALA A 3 7.00 51.95 15.78
N SER A 4 7.56 51.05 15.04
CA SER A 4 8.77 51.30 14.26
C SER A 4 8.66 50.67 12.89
N ARG A 5 8.56 51.56 11.92
CA ARG A 5 8.69 51.36 10.46
C ARG A 5 10.17 51.52 10.08
N SER A 6 10.67 50.68 9.20
CA SER A 6 11.79 51.01 8.29
C SER A 6 11.63 50.23 7.00
N ARG A 7 11.25 50.87 6.02
CA ARG A 7 11.83 51.70 4.97
C ARG A 7 12.58 50.89 3.91
N PHE A 8 11.92 50.87 2.79
CA PHE A 8 12.43 50.49 1.45
C PHE A 8 13.58 51.42 1.01
N ALA A 9 14.59 50.84 0.37
CA ALA A 9 15.51 51.57 -0.49
C ALA A 9 15.46 51.02 -1.90
N ARG A 10 14.85 51.81 -2.80
CA ARG A 10 14.94 51.66 -4.26
C ARG A 10 16.29 52.29 -4.69
N ALA A 11 17.10 51.53 -5.42
CA ALA A 11 18.19 52.08 -6.23
C ALA A 11 17.81 51.93 -7.71
N ARG A 12 17.53 53.08 -8.33
CA ARG A 12 17.49 53.26 -9.78
C ARG A 12 18.92 53.54 -10.24
N PHE A 13 19.35 52.80 -11.28
CA PHE A 13 20.46 53.28 -12.12
C PHE A 13 20.01 53.25 -13.57
N ALA A 14 20.15 54.41 -14.15
CA ALA A 14 19.85 54.70 -15.55
C ALA A 14 21.13 54.59 -16.39
N GLY A 15 20.97 54.10 -17.60
CA GLY A 15 21.61 54.62 -18.81
C GLY A 15 23.02 54.19 -19.13
N ALA A 16 23.18 53.45 -20.20
CA ALA A 16 24.10 53.85 -21.28
C ALA A 16 23.88 52.99 -22.49
N LEU A 17 23.54 53.66 -23.58
CA LEU A 17 23.56 53.22 -24.97
C LEU A 17 25.01 52.94 -25.40
N ALA A 18 25.30 51.80 -25.99
CA ALA A 18 26.49 51.61 -26.82
C ALA A 18 26.20 50.67 -27.98
N CYS A 19 26.45 51.21 -29.14
CA CYS A 19 26.34 50.65 -30.47
C CYS A 19 26.97 49.26 -30.69
N GLY A 20 26.30 48.49 -31.49
CA GLY A 20 26.70 47.74 -32.64
C GLY A 20 28.03 47.01 -32.67
N LEU A 21 27.92 45.68 -32.75
CA LEU A 21 28.77 44.88 -33.64
C LEU A 21 27.98 43.58 -33.97
N ALA A 22 27.53 43.53 -35.22
CA ALA A 22 26.97 42.29 -35.80
C ALA A 22 28.14 41.28 -35.93
N LEU A 23 28.22 40.34 -35.05
CA LEU A 23 29.02 39.13 -35.28
C LEU A 23 28.15 38.12 -36.01
N LEU A 24 28.35 38.01 -37.30
CA LEU A 24 27.94 36.85 -38.10
C LEU A 24 28.63 35.60 -37.47
N SER A 25 27.91 34.87 -36.71
CA SER A 25 28.32 33.50 -36.38
C SER A 25 28.11 32.62 -37.60
N PRO A 26 29.13 31.92 -38.12
CA PRO A 26 28.91 30.95 -39.17
C PRO A 26 28.02 29.84 -38.60
N VAL A 27 26.87 29.66 -39.24
CA VAL A 27 26.06 28.43 -39.10
C VAL A 27 26.95 27.30 -39.59
N LEU A 28 27.63 26.62 -38.68
CA LEU A 28 28.21 25.32 -38.96
C LEU A 28 27.04 24.39 -39.27
N ALA A 29 26.85 24.13 -40.54
CA ALA A 29 25.96 23.10 -41.03
C ALA A 29 26.41 21.76 -40.36
N ALA A 30 25.63 21.26 -39.47
CA ALA A 30 25.76 19.92 -38.97
C ALA A 30 25.38 18.92 -40.07
N LYS A 31 26.37 18.58 -40.90
CA LYS A 31 26.15 17.82 -42.16
C LYS A 31 26.42 16.33 -41.96
N ASP A 32 26.68 15.84 -40.77
CA ASP A 32 27.04 14.43 -40.56
C ASP A 32 26.36 13.76 -39.35
N ALA A 33 25.11 14.12 -39.06
CA ALA A 33 24.32 13.28 -38.16
C ALA A 33 23.74 12.12 -38.99
N PRO A 34 23.99 10.87 -38.64
CA PRO A 34 23.40 9.73 -39.31
C PRO A 34 21.86 9.85 -39.28
N PRO A 35 21.16 9.51 -40.37
CA PRO A 35 19.71 9.62 -40.43
C PRO A 35 19.09 8.78 -39.31
N ALA A 36 18.05 9.32 -38.65
CA ALA A 36 17.34 8.62 -37.63
C ALA A 36 16.84 7.25 -38.11
N PRO A 37 17.00 6.18 -37.34
CA PRO A 37 16.66 4.83 -37.77
C PRO A 37 15.17 4.76 -38.12
N THR A 38 14.85 4.21 -39.30
CA THR A 38 13.48 4.00 -39.74
C THR A 38 12.83 2.83 -38.99
N LEU A 39 11.48 2.75 -38.98
CA LEU A 39 10.76 1.60 -38.39
C LEU A 39 11.21 0.26 -38.98
N LYS A 40 11.65 0.23 -40.25
CA LYS A 40 12.24 -0.95 -40.89
C LYS A 40 13.58 -1.35 -40.29
N ASP A 41 14.38 -0.39 -39.89
CA ASP A 41 15.69 -0.65 -39.24
C ASP A 41 15.52 -1.08 -37.79
N LEU A 42 14.51 -0.57 -37.11
CA LEU A 42 14.13 -1.01 -35.77
C LEU A 42 13.58 -2.45 -35.78
N ALA A 43 12.81 -2.83 -36.80
CA ALA A 43 12.28 -4.20 -36.96
C ALA A 43 13.40 -5.24 -37.22
N LYS A 44 14.55 -4.82 -37.75
CA LYS A 44 15.72 -5.68 -37.96
C LYS A 44 16.62 -5.83 -36.73
N ARG A 45 16.46 -4.97 -35.72
CA ARG A 45 17.20 -5.12 -34.46
C ARG A 45 16.64 -6.30 -33.69
N LYS A 46 17.39 -7.37 -33.61
CA LYS A 46 17.17 -8.41 -32.59
C LYS A 46 17.32 -7.75 -31.24
N VAL A 47 16.17 -7.48 -30.59
CA VAL A 47 16.17 -7.09 -29.17
C VAL A 47 16.51 -8.35 -28.41
N GLU A 48 17.77 -8.49 -27.97
CA GLU A 48 18.10 -9.46 -26.94
C GLU A 48 17.48 -8.94 -25.65
N ILE A 49 16.30 -9.47 -25.35
CA ILE A 49 15.72 -9.33 -24.03
C ILE A 49 16.65 -10.10 -23.09
N ARG A 50 17.57 -9.41 -22.42
CA ARG A 50 18.20 -9.99 -21.24
C ARG A 50 17.04 -10.38 -20.32
N LYS A 51 16.78 -11.67 -20.17
CA LYS A 51 16.02 -12.14 -19.02
C LYS A 51 16.84 -11.68 -17.81
N GLU A 52 16.35 -10.63 -17.15
CA GLU A 52 16.82 -10.37 -15.79
C GLU A 52 16.67 -11.67 -15.04
N GLU A 53 17.74 -12.13 -14.38
CA GLU A 53 17.64 -13.23 -13.43
C GLU A 53 16.47 -12.89 -12.53
N ALA A 54 15.53 -13.84 -12.42
CA ALA A 54 14.36 -13.66 -11.56
C ALA A 54 14.91 -13.19 -10.22
N VAL A 55 14.56 -11.94 -9.84
CA VAL A 55 14.89 -11.43 -8.51
C VAL A 55 14.19 -12.38 -7.58
N GLU A 56 14.94 -13.32 -7.01
CA GLU A 56 14.40 -14.22 -5.98
C GLU A 56 13.68 -13.33 -4.99
N SER A 57 12.39 -13.57 -4.80
CA SER A 57 11.58 -12.73 -3.94
C SER A 57 12.29 -12.69 -2.58
N ASN A 58 12.76 -11.53 -2.16
CA ASN A 58 13.50 -11.34 -0.92
C ASN A 58 12.61 -11.52 0.33
N ALA A 59 11.36 -11.97 0.14
CA ALA A 59 10.39 -12.18 1.20
C ALA A 59 10.91 -13.15 2.27
N GLY A 60 11.44 -14.30 1.88
CA GLY A 60 11.99 -15.28 2.82
C GLY A 60 13.15 -14.71 3.64
N ARG A 61 14.07 -14.00 3.00
CA ARG A 61 15.19 -13.32 3.71
C ARG A 61 14.70 -12.19 4.60
N ALA A 62 13.70 -11.44 4.15
CA ALA A 62 13.09 -10.39 4.97
C ALA A 62 12.43 -10.98 6.21
N MET A 63 11.68 -12.07 6.08
CA MET A 63 11.05 -12.77 7.20
C MET A 63 12.11 -13.28 8.21
N GLU A 64 13.20 -13.89 7.72
CA GLU A 64 14.31 -14.34 8.58
C GLU A 64 14.95 -13.16 9.33
N ASN A 65 15.19 -12.04 8.65
CA ASN A 65 15.74 -10.85 9.27
C ASN A 65 14.82 -10.28 10.36
N TYR A 66 13.49 -10.25 10.15
CA TYR A 66 12.55 -9.79 11.18
C TYR A 66 12.48 -10.77 12.36
N ARG A 67 12.53 -12.10 12.13
CA ARG A 67 12.62 -13.09 13.22
C ARG A 67 13.87 -12.87 14.06
N ARG A 68 15.03 -12.74 13.40
CA ARG A 68 16.30 -12.48 14.08
C ARG A 68 16.28 -11.14 14.84
N PHE A 69 15.69 -10.10 14.25
CA PHE A 69 15.51 -8.82 14.91
C PHE A 69 14.69 -8.97 16.21
N LEU A 70 13.57 -9.69 16.17
CA LEU A 70 12.70 -9.92 17.32
C LEU A 70 13.37 -10.74 18.45
N GLU A 71 14.33 -11.59 18.10
CA GLU A 71 15.15 -12.33 19.08
C GLU A 71 16.16 -11.42 19.78
N LEU A 72 16.81 -10.53 19.04
CA LEU A 72 17.87 -9.66 19.52
C LEU A 72 17.34 -8.40 20.22
N GLN A 73 16.33 -7.76 19.63
CA GLN A 73 15.77 -6.50 20.13
C GLN A 73 14.65 -6.76 21.14
N LYS A 74 14.96 -6.57 22.44
CA LYS A 74 14.02 -6.81 23.54
C LYS A 74 13.54 -5.53 24.24
N THR A 75 14.18 -4.39 23.96
CA THR A 75 14.03 -3.19 24.77
C THR A 75 13.13 -2.12 24.18
N ASP A 76 12.96 -2.08 22.84
CA ASP A 76 12.13 -1.07 22.18
C ASP A 76 10.77 -1.65 21.76
N PRO A 77 9.67 -1.33 22.49
CA PRO A 77 8.36 -1.85 22.21
C PRO A 77 7.81 -1.41 20.84
N ALA A 78 8.13 -0.17 20.41
CA ALA A 78 7.62 0.37 19.15
C ALA A 78 8.24 -0.34 17.94
N GLN A 79 9.56 -0.55 17.97
CA GLN A 79 10.25 -1.29 16.91
C GLN A 79 9.83 -2.77 16.89
N ARG A 80 9.59 -3.37 18.05
CA ARG A 80 9.08 -4.74 18.13
C ARG A 80 7.69 -4.87 17.54
N ALA A 81 6.79 -3.94 17.84
CA ALA A 81 5.44 -3.93 17.28
C ALA A 81 5.49 -3.82 15.75
N GLU A 82 6.31 -2.90 15.22
CA GLU A 82 6.46 -2.74 13.77
C GLU A 82 7.06 -4.01 13.13
N ALA A 83 8.07 -4.63 13.75
CA ALA A 83 8.66 -5.87 13.25
C ALA A 83 7.66 -7.04 13.23
N LEU A 84 6.84 -7.19 14.28
CA LEU A 84 5.78 -8.19 14.34
C LEU A 84 4.73 -7.96 13.23
N ARG A 85 4.33 -6.71 13.02
CA ARG A 85 3.39 -6.34 11.96
C ARG A 85 3.97 -6.70 10.59
N ARG A 86 5.19 -6.28 10.29
CA ARG A 86 5.85 -6.55 9.00
C ARG A 86 6.05 -8.05 8.74
N LEU A 87 6.45 -8.79 9.78
CA LEU A 87 6.58 -10.24 9.66
C LEU A 87 5.22 -10.90 9.39
N GLY A 88 4.16 -10.43 10.06
CA GLY A 88 2.79 -10.88 9.80
C GLY A 88 2.32 -10.59 8.38
N ASP A 89 2.59 -9.37 7.87
CA ASP A 89 2.24 -8.97 6.50
C ASP A 89 2.93 -9.89 5.47
N LEU A 90 4.25 -10.12 5.62
CA LEU A 90 5.02 -11.00 4.74
C LEU A 90 4.56 -12.47 4.82
N SER A 91 4.23 -12.95 6.02
CA SER A 91 3.72 -14.32 6.19
C SER A 91 2.37 -14.51 5.50
N LEU A 92 1.47 -13.54 5.63
CA LEU A 92 0.16 -13.59 4.98
C LEU A 92 0.30 -13.56 3.45
N GLU A 93 1.12 -12.64 2.93
CA GLU A 93 1.39 -12.51 1.49
C GLU A 93 2.01 -13.79 0.90
N SER A 94 2.98 -14.38 1.59
CA SER A 94 3.61 -15.64 1.17
C SER A 94 2.60 -16.79 1.11
N GLY A 95 1.72 -16.90 2.11
CA GLY A 95 0.66 -17.91 2.10
C GLY A 95 -0.37 -17.70 0.99
N GLU A 96 -0.73 -16.45 0.69
CA GLU A 96 -1.61 -16.11 -0.43
C GLU A 96 -0.99 -16.50 -1.79
N LEU A 97 0.32 -16.25 -1.98
CA LEU A 97 1.05 -16.64 -3.20
C LEU A 97 1.14 -18.16 -3.36
N GLU A 98 1.54 -18.88 -2.30
CA GLU A 98 1.62 -20.34 -2.32
C GLU A 98 0.26 -20.99 -2.67
N ARG A 99 -0.84 -20.39 -2.21
CA ARG A 99 -2.19 -20.86 -2.54
C ARG A 99 -2.55 -20.63 -4.00
N LEU A 100 -2.11 -19.52 -4.61
CA LEU A 100 -2.35 -19.24 -6.02
C LEU A 100 -1.53 -20.15 -6.95
N GLU A 101 -0.34 -20.56 -6.52
CA GLU A 101 0.57 -21.40 -7.29
C GLU A 101 0.26 -22.90 -7.16
N SER A 102 -0.41 -23.31 -6.08
CA SER A 102 -0.75 -24.70 -5.82
C SER A 102 -2.20 -25.01 -6.22
N GLU A 103 -2.40 -25.96 -7.13
CA GLU A 103 -3.74 -26.51 -7.45
C GLU A 103 -4.34 -27.35 -6.29
N VAL A 104 -3.56 -27.64 -5.27
CA VAL A 104 -3.94 -28.48 -4.13
C VAL A 104 -4.19 -27.59 -2.91
N THR A 105 -5.33 -27.77 -2.26
CA THR A 105 -5.69 -27.15 -0.98
C THR A 105 -4.68 -27.53 0.11
N ARG A 106 -3.54 -26.87 0.15
CA ARG A 106 -2.59 -26.99 1.26
C ARG A 106 -3.08 -26.15 2.44
N VAL A 107 -2.80 -26.64 3.63
CA VAL A 107 -3.01 -25.85 4.85
C VAL A 107 -2.23 -24.56 4.70
N ASP A 108 -2.91 -23.41 4.77
CA ASP A 108 -2.30 -22.08 4.68
C ASP A 108 -1.44 -21.82 5.93
N LEU A 109 -0.18 -22.24 5.83
CA LEU A 109 0.80 -22.08 6.93
C LEU A 109 1.16 -20.59 7.13
N GLY A 110 1.18 -19.82 6.05
CA GLY A 110 1.45 -18.39 6.09
C GLY A 110 0.35 -17.63 6.83
N GLY A 111 -0.91 -17.91 6.52
CA GLY A 111 -2.04 -17.32 7.22
C GLY A 111 -2.10 -17.70 8.70
N ALA A 112 -1.77 -18.96 9.04
CA ALA A 112 -1.73 -19.41 10.43
C ALA A 112 -0.59 -18.73 11.22
N GLU A 113 0.57 -18.51 10.62
CA GLU A 113 1.67 -17.74 11.23
C GLU A 113 1.29 -16.27 11.40
N ALA A 114 0.70 -15.65 10.38
CA ALA A 114 0.22 -14.27 10.44
C ALA A 114 -0.77 -14.04 11.58
N ILE A 115 -1.73 -14.95 11.76
CA ILE A 115 -2.68 -14.91 12.90
C ILE A 115 -1.94 -14.87 14.24
N LYS A 116 -0.93 -15.72 14.44
CA LYS A 116 -0.14 -15.76 15.69
C LYS A 116 0.59 -14.44 15.92
N LEU A 117 1.22 -13.90 14.87
CA LEU A 117 2.01 -12.67 14.94
C LEU A 117 1.13 -11.46 15.26
N TYR A 118 0.02 -11.29 14.55
CA TYR A 118 -0.92 -10.19 14.79
C TYR A 118 -1.58 -10.28 16.17
N THR A 119 -1.97 -11.49 16.58
CA THR A 119 -2.54 -11.71 17.94
C THR A 119 -1.52 -11.35 19.02
N SER A 120 -0.27 -11.79 18.87
CA SER A 120 0.81 -11.46 19.78
C SER A 120 1.09 -9.96 19.83
N LEU A 121 1.05 -9.28 18.67
CA LEU A 121 1.21 -7.83 18.59
C LEU A 121 0.10 -7.12 19.36
N LEU A 122 -1.17 -7.44 19.09
CA LEU A 122 -2.32 -6.81 19.72
C LEU A 122 -2.34 -7.00 21.25
N GLN A 123 -1.88 -8.16 21.72
CA GLN A 123 -1.76 -8.46 23.15
C GLN A 123 -0.61 -7.71 23.84
N ALA A 124 0.57 -7.71 23.20
CA ALA A 124 1.77 -7.10 23.75
C ALA A 124 1.82 -5.57 23.60
N HIS A 125 1.14 -5.03 22.59
CA HIS A 125 1.18 -3.63 22.23
C HIS A 125 -0.23 -3.07 21.97
N PRO A 126 -1.12 -3.00 23.00
CA PRO A 126 -2.51 -2.55 22.83
C PRO A 126 -2.64 -1.09 22.34
N ASP A 127 -1.62 -0.27 22.61
CA ASP A 127 -1.58 1.14 22.22
C ASP A 127 -0.78 1.39 20.91
N TYR A 128 -0.49 0.34 20.14
CA TYR A 128 0.22 0.52 18.88
C TYR A 128 -0.65 1.33 17.89
N PRO A 129 -0.09 2.42 17.29
CA PRO A 129 -0.89 3.39 16.52
C PRO A 129 -1.60 2.82 15.29
N ARG A 130 -1.18 1.65 14.80
CA ARG A 130 -1.76 1.00 13.62
C ARG A 130 -2.53 -0.28 13.96
N ASN A 131 -3.08 -0.35 15.16
CA ASN A 131 -3.86 -1.53 15.57
C ASN A 131 -5.13 -1.73 14.74
N ASP A 132 -5.68 -0.68 14.13
CA ASP A 132 -6.74 -0.77 13.14
C ASP A 132 -6.31 -1.56 11.90
N GLN A 133 -5.12 -1.28 11.36
CA GLN A 133 -4.55 -2.00 10.23
C GLN A 133 -4.17 -3.45 10.61
N VAL A 134 -3.62 -3.66 11.81
CA VAL A 134 -3.29 -5.00 12.33
C VAL A 134 -4.54 -5.85 12.43
N LEU A 135 -5.63 -5.32 13.00
CA LEU A 135 -6.92 -6.01 13.09
C LEU A 135 -7.48 -6.32 11.70
N TYR A 136 -7.35 -5.38 10.76
CA TYR A 136 -7.78 -5.61 9.39
C TYR A 136 -7.03 -6.77 8.72
N GLN A 137 -5.71 -6.81 8.84
CA GLN A 137 -4.91 -7.92 8.31
C GLN A 137 -5.18 -9.24 9.05
N LEU A 138 -5.44 -9.19 10.36
CA LEU A 138 -5.86 -10.36 11.15
C LEU A 138 -7.20 -10.91 10.64
N ALA A 139 -8.16 -10.04 10.33
CA ALA A 139 -9.44 -10.47 9.76
C ALA A 139 -9.22 -11.17 8.40
N ARG A 140 -8.38 -10.60 7.53
CA ARG A 140 -8.00 -11.23 6.26
C ARG A 140 -7.36 -12.61 6.47
N ALA A 141 -6.43 -12.73 7.43
CA ALA A 141 -5.79 -14.00 7.75
C ALA A 141 -6.79 -15.04 8.26
N TYR A 142 -7.81 -14.63 9.01
CA TYR A 142 -8.92 -15.52 9.39
C TYR A 142 -9.77 -15.95 8.19
N GLU A 143 -10.06 -15.05 7.25
CA GLU A 143 -10.79 -15.38 6.02
C GLU A 143 -10.02 -16.40 5.18
N THR A 144 -8.72 -16.17 4.93
CA THR A 144 -7.89 -17.07 4.10
C THR A 144 -7.71 -18.45 4.73
N THR A 145 -7.72 -18.53 6.06
CA THR A 145 -7.62 -19.80 6.81
C THR A 145 -8.97 -20.46 7.10
N GLY A 146 -10.07 -19.96 6.51
CA GLY A 146 -11.40 -20.57 6.63
C GLY A 146 -12.04 -20.39 8.02
N GLN A 147 -11.79 -19.28 8.70
CA GLN A 147 -12.33 -18.95 10.01
C GLN A 147 -13.23 -17.71 9.98
N PRO A 148 -14.35 -17.74 9.20
CA PRO A 148 -15.17 -16.55 8.94
C PRO A 148 -15.79 -15.94 10.20
N GLU A 149 -16.11 -16.73 11.22
CA GLU A 149 -16.69 -16.21 12.47
C GLU A 149 -15.67 -15.35 13.23
N LYS A 150 -14.39 -15.75 13.22
CA LYS A 150 -13.32 -14.96 13.85
C LYS A 150 -13.01 -13.72 13.02
N ALA A 151 -13.04 -13.84 11.68
CA ALA A 151 -12.90 -12.70 10.80
C ALA A 151 -14.00 -11.67 11.09
N LEU A 152 -15.26 -12.10 11.16
CA LEU A 152 -16.41 -11.22 11.47
C LEU A 152 -16.23 -10.54 12.83
N ALA A 153 -15.88 -11.29 13.88
CA ALA A 153 -15.66 -10.73 15.21
C ALA A 153 -14.55 -9.67 15.22
N THR A 154 -13.48 -9.92 14.45
CA THR A 154 -12.35 -8.98 14.31
C THR A 154 -12.77 -7.71 13.55
N LEU A 155 -13.54 -7.84 12.47
CA LEU A 155 -14.10 -6.70 11.73
C LEU A 155 -15.09 -5.90 12.59
N ASP A 156 -15.91 -6.57 13.41
CA ASP A 156 -16.80 -5.91 14.38
C ASP A 156 -16.01 -5.11 15.43
N GLU A 157 -14.85 -5.61 15.85
CA GLU A 157 -13.94 -4.88 16.74
C GLU A 157 -13.40 -3.61 16.06
N ILE A 158 -13.01 -3.66 14.78
CA ILE A 158 -12.59 -2.47 14.03
C ILE A 158 -13.71 -1.43 14.01
N VAL A 159 -14.93 -1.83 13.63
CA VAL A 159 -16.07 -0.91 13.55
C VAL A 159 -16.35 -0.23 14.89
N ARG A 160 -16.20 -0.96 15.99
CA ARG A 160 -16.45 -0.45 17.34
C ARG A 160 -15.32 0.47 17.83
N ARG A 161 -14.04 0.09 17.64
CA ARG A 161 -12.89 0.79 18.23
C ARG A 161 -12.31 1.85 17.32
N TYR A 162 -12.41 1.64 15.99
CA TYR A 162 -11.75 2.47 14.99
C TYR A 162 -12.73 2.91 13.87
N PRO A 163 -13.87 3.54 14.21
CA PRO A 163 -14.89 3.90 13.22
C PRO A 163 -14.42 4.91 12.17
N GLY A 164 -13.31 5.59 12.43
CA GLY A 164 -12.67 6.56 11.52
C GLY A 164 -11.48 6.00 10.76
N THR A 165 -11.23 4.69 10.79
CA THR A 165 -10.14 4.11 10.00
C THR A 165 -10.35 4.34 8.51
N ARG A 166 -9.25 4.49 7.78
CA ARG A 166 -9.27 4.70 6.33
C ARG A 166 -9.96 3.55 5.59
N GLU A 167 -9.79 2.35 6.10
CA GLU A 167 -10.29 1.11 5.50
C GLU A 167 -11.76 0.80 5.86
N ILE A 168 -12.49 1.71 6.55
CA ILE A 168 -13.83 1.42 7.07
C ILE A 168 -14.82 0.97 5.99
N GLY A 169 -14.72 1.50 4.77
CA GLY A 169 -15.56 1.07 3.63
C GLY A 169 -15.33 -0.39 3.27
N GLU A 170 -14.08 -0.81 3.17
CA GLU A 170 -13.73 -2.20 2.90
C GLU A 170 -14.08 -3.11 4.08
N VAL A 171 -13.83 -2.68 5.31
CA VAL A 171 -14.23 -3.40 6.52
C VAL A 171 -15.74 -3.70 6.52
N GLN A 172 -16.57 -2.71 6.22
CA GLN A 172 -18.03 -2.89 6.16
C GLN A 172 -18.46 -3.78 5.00
N PHE A 173 -17.80 -3.66 3.84
CA PHE A 173 -18.08 -4.54 2.71
C PHE A 173 -17.76 -6.00 3.05
N ARG A 174 -16.58 -6.30 3.62
CA ARG A 174 -16.21 -7.66 4.04
C ARG A 174 -17.14 -8.22 5.11
N ARG A 175 -17.55 -7.38 6.07
CA ARG A 175 -18.58 -7.77 7.05
C ARG A 175 -19.87 -8.18 6.34
N GLY A 176 -20.31 -7.40 5.38
CA GLY A 176 -21.49 -7.71 4.58
C GLY A 176 -21.36 -9.07 3.87
N GLU A 177 -20.22 -9.35 3.24
CA GLU A 177 -19.96 -10.62 2.55
C GLU A 177 -20.02 -11.82 3.50
N ILE A 178 -19.36 -11.73 4.66
CA ILE A 178 -19.38 -12.81 5.65
C ILE A 178 -20.79 -13.02 6.21
N LEU A 179 -21.48 -11.95 6.55
CA LEU A 179 -22.86 -12.00 7.07
C LEU A 179 -23.84 -12.57 6.03
N PHE A 180 -23.68 -12.18 4.76
CA PHE A 180 -24.48 -12.70 3.67
C PHE A 180 -24.26 -14.21 3.49
N SER A 181 -23.00 -14.66 3.50
CA SER A 181 -22.65 -16.09 3.42
C SER A 181 -23.18 -16.88 4.62
N ALA A 182 -23.29 -16.26 5.78
CA ALA A 182 -23.89 -16.81 6.99
C ALA A 182 -25.42 -16.72 7.03
N MET A 183 -26.09 -16.29 5.92
CA MET A 183 -27.54 -16.08 5.81
C MET A 183 -28.11 -15.02 6.79
N ARG A 184 -27.26 -14.16 7.35
CA ARG A 184 -27.62 -13.04 8.22
C ARG A 184 -27.93 -11.81 7.38
N TYR A 185 -28.91 -11.92 6.48
CA TYR A 185 -29.16 -10.95 5.40
C TYR A 185 -29.44 -9.53 5.88
N ARG A 186 -30.21 -9.35 6.96
CA ARG A 186 -30.52 -8.02 7.52
C ARG A 186 -29.27 -7.29 8.02
N GLU A 187 -28.34 -8.02 8.60
CA GLU A 187 -27.10 -7.44 9.10
C GLU A 187 -26.12 -7.19 7.95
N ALA A 188 -26.12 -8.05 6.92
CA ALA A 188 -25.38 -7.83 5.69
C ALA A 188 -25.85 -6.53 4.99
N GLU A 189 -27.16 -6.36 4.81
CA GLU A 189 -27.76 -5.14 4.25
C GLU A 189 -27.32 -3.89 5.00
N GLN A 190 -27.33 -3.92 6.34
CA GLN A 190 -26.87 -2.79 7.16
C GLN A 190 -25.39 -2.45 6.92
N ALA A 191 -24.54 -3.47 6.79
CA ALA A 191 -23.13 -3.28 6.51
C ALA A 191 -22.90 -2.66 5.10
N TYR A 192 -23.58 -3.18 4.08
CA TYR A 192 -23.55 -2.61 2.72
C TYR A 192 -24.11 -1.18 2.67
N ALA A 193 -25.17 -0.90 3.40
CA ALA A 193 -25.76 0.44 3.48
C ALA A 193 -24.77 1.48 4.02
N ILE A 194 -23.85 1.10 4.91
CA ILE A 194 -22.79 2.00 5.38
C ILE A 194 -21.84 2.36 4.24
N VAL A 195 -21.44 1.38 3.42
CA VAL A 195 -20.58 1.61 2.25
C VAL A 195 -21.28 2.49 1.23
N VAL A 196 -22.57 2.25 0.95
CA VAL A 196 -23.36 3.06 0.00
C VAL A 196 -23.47 4.51 0.48
N ARG A 197 -23.62 4.76 1.79
CA ARG A 197 -23.64 6.13 2.34
C ARG A 197 -22.31 6.88 2.19
N GLN A 198 -21.18 6.19 2.04
CA GLN A 198 -19.89 6.83 1.72
C GLN A 198 -19.85 7.38 0.29
N GLY A 199 -20.77 6.93 -0.58
CA GLY A 199 -20.90 7.39 -1.95
C GLY A 199 -19.92 6.76 -2.91
N ALA A 200 -19.94 7.25 -4.16
CA ALA A 200 -19.17 6.69 -5.29
C ALA A 200 -17.63 6.81 -5.14
N SER A 201 -17.14 7.48 -4.12
CA SER A 201 -15.70 7.52 -3.78
C SER A 201 -15.20 6.20 -3.16
N SER A 202 -16.09 5.37 -2.62
CA SER A 202 -15.75 4.04 -2.13
C SER A 202 -15.57 3.07 -3.29
N SER A 203 -14.46 2.34 -3.30
CA SER A 203 -14.19 1.29 -4.30
C SER A 203 -15.25 0.17 -4.28
N PHE A 204 -15.97 0.01 -3.18
CA PHE A 204 -16.98 -1.02 -2.97
C PHE A 204 -18.42 -0.51 -3.14
N TYR A 205 -18.59 0.76 -3.56
CA TYR A 205 -19.91 1.38 -3.67
C TYR A 205 -20.87 0.61 -4.59
N GLN A 206 -20.44 0.31 -5.81
CA GLN A 206 -21.30 -0.34 -6.80
C GLN A 206 -21.68 -1.76 -6.39
N GLN A 207 -20.72 -2.53 -5.86
CA GLN A 207 -20.98 -3.88 -5.38
C GLN A 207 -21.95 -3.86 -4.18
N SER A 208 -21.75 -2.92 -3.24
CA SER A 208 -22.61 -2.78 -2.08
C SER A 208 -24.03 -2.35 -2.46
N LEU A 209 -24.17 -1.44 -3.45
CA LEU A 209 -25.47 -1.02 -3.97
C LEU A 209 -26.24 -2.17 -4.63
N TYR A 210 -25.54 -3.06 -5.35
CA TYR A 210 -26.18 -4.23 -5.96
C TYR A 210 -26.63 -5.27 -4.93
N LYS A 211 -25.93 -5.38 -3.79
CA LYS A 211 -26.20 -6.39 -2.74
C LYS A 211 -27.11 -5.88 -1.62
N GLN A 212 -27.45 -4.62 -1.60
CA GLN A 212 -28.38 -4.02 -0.66
C GLN A 212 -29.85 -4.33 -1.06
#